data_c7656e1a6a719a1da1e4bac61082277a
#
_entry.id   c7656e1a6a719a1da1e4bac61082277a
#
_cell.length_a   1.000
_cell.length_b   1.000
_cell.length_c   1.000
_cell.angle_alpha   90.00
_cell.angle_beta   90.00
_cell.angle_gamma   90.00
#
_symmetry.space_group_name_H-M   'P 1'
#
loop_
_entity.id
_entity.type
_entity.pdbx_description
1 polymer ?
#
loop_
_entity_poly.entity_id
_entity_poly.type
_entity_poly.pdbx_seq_one_letter_code
_entity_poly.pdbx_strand_id
1 'polypeptide(L)'
;QLKEQSKVLSEQLNKDVTTLQTLLFQIPNIPHTSVKAGNSEADNEQIFSEGAIPNLGKNALPHWELAKKYDIIDFELGNKITGAGFPVYKGKGAKLQRALINYFLDKNTKAGYKEVQVPHLVNEASGIATGQLPDKEGQMYHCAEDDLYLIPTAEVPITNMFRGNLLQEADFPITCTGYTPCFRREAGSYGAHVRGLNRLHQFDKVEIVRIEHPKNSYNALDGMVAHIKDILRELKLPFRILRLCGGDTGFTAALTFDFELFSTAQDRWLEISSASNFETFQANRLKLRFKNKEGKSELAHTLNGSSLALPRVL
;
A
#
# COMPACT_ATOMS: atom_id res chain seq x y z
N GLN A 1 -33.93 31.38 -28.09
CA GLN A 1 -34.11 30.01 -28.56
C GLN A 1 -32.76 29.28 -28.69
N LEU A 2 -31.81 29.75 -29.54
CA LEU A 2 -30.47 29.12 -29.69
C LEU A 2 -29.63 29.12 -28.40
N LYS A 3 -29.67 30.19 -27.61
CA LYS A 3 -28.96 30.30 -26.32
C LYS A 3 -29.52 29.33 -25.27
N GLU A 4 -30.84 29.14 -25.25
CA GLU A 4 -31.52 28.19 -24.36
C GLU A 4 -31.17 26.74 -24.74
N GLN A 5 -31.22 26.41 -26.03
CA GLN A 5 -30.81 25.10 -26.54
C GLN A 5 -29.34 24.80 -26.25
N SER A 6 -28.44 25.76 -26.45
CA SER A 6 -27.04 25.64 -26.13
C SER A 6 -26.80 25.35 -24.62
N LYS A 7 -27.55 26.02 -23.74
CA LYS A 7 -27.47 25.78 -22.29
C LYS A 7 -27.91 24.36 -21.93
N VAL A 8 -29.05 23.90 -22.43
CA VAL A 8 -29.57 22.55 -22.18
C VAL A 8 -28.59 21.49 -22.69
N LEU A 9 -28.04 21.65 -23.88
CA LEU A 9 -27.05 20.72 -24.43
C LEU A 9 -25.75 20.71 -23.61
N SER A 10 -25.29 21.87 -23.11
CA SER A 10 -24.11 21.94 -22.23
C SER A 10 -24.34 21.25 -20.89
N GLU A 11 -25.52 21.42 -20.30
CA GLU A 11 -25.91 20.75 -19.05
C GLU A 11 -25.97 19.24 -19.25
N GLN A 12 -26.56 18.76 -20.37
CA GLN A 12 -26.60 17.33 -20.68
C GLN A 12 -25.21 16.77 -20.93
N LEU A 13 -24.37 17.45 -21.70
CA LEU A 13 -22.99 17.05 -21.95
C LEU A 13 -22.20 16.89 -20.63
N ASN A 14 -22.31 17.88 -19.74
CA ASN A 14 -21.64 17.80 -18.42
C ASN A 14 -22.12 16.60 -17.59
N LYS A 15 -23.41 16.31 -17.61
CA LYS A 15 -23.98 15.14 -16.93
C LYS A 15 -23.45 13.85 -17.53
N ASP A 16 -23.41 13.73 -18.85
CA ASP A 16 -22.94 12.53 -19.54
C ASP A 16 -21.43 12.31 -19.30
N VAL A 17 -20.63 13.39 -19.35
CA VAL A 17 -19.18 13.33 -19.02
C VAL A 17 -18.97 12.88 -17.59
N THR A 18 -19.72 13.39 -16.62
CA THR A 18 -19.62 12.98 -15.21
C THR A 18 -20.00 11.52 -15.05
N THR A 19 -21.08 11.08 -15.69
CA THR A 19 -21.52 9.67 -15.65
C THR A 19 -20.47 8.74 -16.26
N LEU A 20 -19.93 9.10 -17.42
CA LEU A 20 -18.87 8.35 -18.08
C LEU A 20 -17.63 8.22 -17.18
N GLN A 21 -17.20 9.33 -16.56
CA GLN A 21 -16.05 9.35 -15.66
C GLN A 21 -16.26 8.44 -14.45
N THR A 22 -17.46 8.46 -13.86
CA THR A 22 -17.82 7.58 -12.74
C THR A 22 -17.75 6.10 -13.14
N LEU A 23 -18.23 5.75 -14.32
CA LEU A 23 -18.15 4.38 -14.85
C LEU A 23 -16.70 3.95 -15.10
N LEU A 24 -15.88 4.84 -15.70
CA LEU A 24 -14.47 4.57 -15.94
C LEU A 24 -13.69 4.33 -14.65
N PHE A 25 -14.01 5.02 -13.56
CA PHE A 25 -13.39 4.79 -12.26
C PHE A 25 -13.74 3.43 -11.63
N GLN A 26 -14.75 2.73 -12.13
CA GLN A 26 -15.12 1.38 -11.67
C GLN A 26 -14.39 0.25 -12.41
N ILE A 27 -13.65 0.56 -13.47
CA ILE A 27 -12.93 -0.43 -14.27
C ILE A 27 -11.57 -0.69 -13.60
N PRO A 28 -11.22 -1.96 -13.31
CA PRO A 28 -9.91 -2.31 -12.76
C PRO A 28 -8.78 -2.10 -13.76
N ASN A 29 -7.55 -2.10 -13.28
CA ASN A 29 -6.38 -2.10 -14.13
C ASN A 29 -6.27 -3.43 -14.93
N ILE A 30 -5.53 -3.40 -16.01
CA ILE A 30 -5.26 -4.60 -16.82
C ILE A 30 -4.02 -5.30 -16.25
N PRO A 31 -4.13 -6.58 -15.86
CA PRO A 31 -2.97 -7.33 -15.40
C PRO A 31 -1.87 -7.42 -16.47
N HIS A 32 -0.62 -7.30 -16.04
CA HIS A 32 0.54 -7.52 -16.91
C HIS A 32 0.55 -8.95 -17.46
N THR A 33 1.11 -9.15 -18.65
CA THR A 33 1.14 -10.46 -19.34
C THR A 33 1.82 -11.59 -18.55
N SER A 34 2.66 -11.26 -17.57
CA SER A 34 3.30 -12.23 -16.68
C SER A 34 2.42 -12.68 -15.51
N VAL A 35 1.28 -12.02 -15.29
CA VAL A 35 0.34 -12.39 -14.23
C VAL A 35 -0.42 -13.64 -14.65
N LYS A 36 -0.32 -14.70 -13.83
CA LYS A 36 -1.02 -15.97 -14.08
C LYS A 36 -2.52 -15.79 -13.83
N ALA A 37 -3.33 -16.46 -14.64
CA ALA A 37 -4.75 -16.59 -14.35
C ALA A 37 -4.95 -17.37 -13.03
N GLY A 38 -5.89 -16.91 -12.20
CA GLY A 38 -6.23 -17.52 -10.90
C GLY A 38 -7.44 -16.84 -10.30
N ASN A 39 -8.03 -17.46 -9.27
CA ASN A 39 -9.26 -16.99 -8.64
C ASN A 39 -9.07 -16.51 -7.20
N SER A 40 -7.97 -16.87 -6.55
CA SER A 40 -7.71 -16.58 -5.13
C SER A 40 -6.22 -16.65 -4.80
N GLU A 41 -5.86 -16.31 -3.55
CA GLU A 41 -4.51 -16.44 -3.00
C GLU A 41 -3.86 -17.82 -3.16
N ALA A 42 -4.67 -18.88 -3.26
CA ALA A 42 -4.18 -20.25 -3.47
C ALA A 42 -3.53 -20.46 -4.86
N ASP A 43 -3.83 -19.59 -5.81
CA ASP A 43 -3.30 -19.63 -7.17
C ASP A 43 -2.04 -18.76 -7.35
N ASN A 44 -1.61 -18.06 -6.30
CA ASN A 44 -0.40 -17.24 -6.32
C ASN A 44 0.85 -18.09 -6.53
N GLU A 45 1.82 -17.52 -7.21
CA GLU A 45 3.05 -18.22 -7.55
C GLU A 45 4.18 -17.85 -6.59
N GLN A 46 4.70 -18.81 -5.83
CA GLN A 46 5.92 -18.60 -5.07
C GLN A 46 7.11 -18.55 -6.01
N ILE A 47 7.69 -17.37 -6.17
CA ILE A 47 8.83 -17.14 -7.08
C ILE A 47 10.17 -17.15 -6.37
N PHE A 48 10.18 -17.03 -5.04
CA PHE A 48 11.40 -16.98 -4.24
C PHE A 48 11.13 -17.40 -2.79
N SER A 49 12.14 -17.96 -2.14
CA SER A 49 12.18 -18.14 -0.67
C SER A 49 13.62 -18.15 -0.18
N GLU A 50 13.83 -17.62 1.02
CA GLU A 50 15.15 -17.55 1.66
C GLU A 50 15.03 -17.59 3.18
N GLY A 51 16.06 -18.16 3.83
CA GLY A 51 16.14 -18.30 5.29
C GLY A 51 15.56 -19.62 5.80
N ALA A 52 16.14 -20.13 6.87
CA ALA A 52 15.64 -21.33 7.52
C ALA A 52 14.54 -20.97 8.53
N ILE A 53 13.40 -21.64 8.45
CA ILE A 53 12.34 -21.50 9.43
C ILE A 53 12.85 -22.08 10.77
N PRO A 54 12.88 -21.26 11.85
CA PRO A 54 13.39 -21.70 13.13
C PRO A 54 12.48 -22.77 13.76
N ASN A 55 13.07 -23.85 14.25
CA ASN A 55 12.34 -24.81 15.07
C ASN A 55 12.29 -24.31 16.52
N LEU A 56 11.17 -23.70 16.92
CA LEU A 56 10.96 -23.16 18.27
C LEU A 56 10.40 -24.21 19.24
N GLY A 57 10.23 -25.46 18.79
CA GLY A 57 9.67 -26.55 19.57
C GLY A 57 8.16 -26.41 19.85
N LYS A 58 7.63 -27.40 20.62
CA LYS A 58 6.19 -27.48 20.91
C LYS A 58 5.65 -26.38 21.83
N ASN A 59 6.53 -25.64 22.51
CA ASN A 59 6.18 -24.57 23.44
C ASN A 59 6.35 -23.17 22.85
N ALA A 60 6.40 -23.03 21.52
CA ALA A 60 6.46 -21.74 20.84
C ALA A 60 5.24 -20.89 21.22
N LEU A 61 5.47 -19.69 21.73
CA LEU A 61 4.42 -18.76 22.12
C LEU A 61 4.08 -17.86 20.95
N PRO A 62 2.79 -17.68 20.60
CA PRO A 62 2.39 -16.69 19.61
C PRO A 62 2.63 -15.27 20.11
N HIS A 63 2.71 -14.30 19.19
CA HIS A 63 3.09 -12.92 19.49
C HIS A 63 2.21 -12.25 20.56
N TRP A 64 0.92 -12.55 20.65
CA TRP A 64 0.04 -11.98 21.68
C TRP A 64 0.36 -12.48 23.10
N GLU A 65 0.92 -13.69 23.24
CA GLU A 65 1.40 -14.20 24.53
C GLU A 65 2.78 -13.65 24.87
N LEU A 66 3.66 -13.49 23.87
CA LEU A 66 4.94 -12.82 24.05
C LEU A 66 4.74 -11.35 24.45
N ALA A 67 3.81 -10.66 23.79
CA ALA A 67 3.44 -9.29 24.12
C ALA A 67 3.01 -9.12 25.57
N LYS A 68 2.18 -10.05 26.07
CA LYS A 68 1.74 -10.11 27.47
C LYS A 68 2.89 -10.46 28.40
N LYS A 69 3.67 -11.49 28.08
CA LYS A 69 4.80 -11.97 28.90
C LYS A 69 5.85 -10.88 29.13
N TYR A 70 6.15 -10.10 28.12
CA TYR A 70 7.15 -9.03 28.20
C TYR A 70 6.56 -7.66 28.50
N ASP A 71 5.24 -7.54 28.65
CA ASP A 71 4.50 -6.29 28.89
C ASP A 71 4.85 -5.17 27.88
N ILE A 72 4.90 -5.53 26.60
CA ILE A 72 5.34 -4.64 25.53
C ILE A 72 4.22 -4.15 24.63
N ILE A 73 3.10 -4.88 24.55
CA ILE A 73 1.89 -4.50 23.81
C ILE A 73 0.67 -4.89 24.64
N ASP A 74 -0.29 -3.98 24.75
CA ASP A 74 -1.52 -4.15 25.53
C ASP A 74 -2.74 -4.02 24.63
N PHE A 75 -3.39 -5.13 24.34
CA PHE A 75 -4.59 -5.17 23.51
C PHE A 75 -5.86 -4.81 24.30
N GLU A 76 -5.90 -5.11 25.60
CA GLU A 76 -7.04 -4.79 26.47
C GLU A 76 -7.14 -3.29 26.71
N LEU A 77 -6.00 -2.64 26.93
CA LEU A 77 -5.94 -1.18 27.03
C LEU A 77 -6.38 -0.50 25.73
N GLY A 78 -5.98 -1.04 24.57
CA GLY A 78 -6.44 -0.57 23.27
C GLY A 78 -7.95 -0.70 23.10
N ASN A 79 -8.52 -1.83 23.52
CA ASN A 79 -9.97 -2.03 23.55
C ASN A 79 -10.69 -0.99 24.43
N LYS A 80 -10.11 -0.67 25.58
CA LYS A 80 -10.67 0.34 26.50
C LYS A 80 -10.69 1.75 25.90
N ILE A 81 -9.64 2.09 25.11
CA ILE A 81 -9.48 3.45 24.56
C ILE A 81 -10.33 3.63 23.30
N THR A 82 -10.34 2.64 22.40
CA THR A 82 -10.94 2.80 21.07
C THR A 82 -11.80 1.59 20.68
N GLY A 83 -11.27 0.36 20.84
CA GLY A 83 -11.91 -0.87 20.42
C GLY A 83 -10.89 -1.91 19.96
N ALA A 84 -11.38 -3.07 19.50
CA ALA A 84 -10.53 -4.13 18.96
C ALA A 84 -9.75 -3.63 17.75
N GLY A 85 -8.51 -4.14 17.56
CA GLY A 85 -7.66 -3.74 16.43
C GLY A 85 -6.88 -2.44 16.62
N PHE A 86 -6.85 -1.88 17.84
CA PHE A 86 -6.08 -0.69 18.21
C PHE A 86 -5.14 -1.01 19.38
N PRO A 87 -4.00 -1.67 19.17
CA PRO A 87 -3.08 -2.06 20.24
C PRO A 87 -2.37 -0.84 20.84
N VAL A 88 -2.03 -0.92 22.15
CA VAL A 88 -1.17 0.05 22.82
C VAL A 88 0.22 -0.54 22.99
N TYR A 89 1.21 0.06 22.34
CA TYR A 89 2.62 -0.30 22.54
C TYR A 89 3.15 0.37 23.80
N LYS A 90 3.85 -0.39 24.68
CA LYS A 90 4.34 0.09 25.98
C LYS A 90 5.85 -0.08 26.12
N GLY A 91 6.48 0.82 26.83
CA GLY A 91 7.87 0.69 27.27
C GLY A 91 8.85 0.24 26.16
N LYS A 92 9.40 -0.96 26.29
CA LYS A 92 10.32 -1.53 25.29
C LYS A 92 9.65 -1.80 23.94
N GLY A 93 8.34 -2.11 23.91
CA GLY A 93 7.58 -2.31 22.68
C GLY A 93 7.46 -1.02 21.87
N ALA A 94 7.10 0.08 22.53
CA ALA A 94 7.05 1.41 21.89
C ALA A 94 8.44 1.85 21.40
N LYS A 95 9.50 1.54 22.16
CA LYS A 95 10.87 1.84 21.74
C LYS A 95 11.29 1.02 20.52
N LEU A 96 10.93 -0.27 20.47
CA LEU A 96 11.22 -1.16 19.34
C LEU A 96 10.48 -0.71 18.09
N GLN A 97 9.18 -0.38 18.20
CA GLN A 97 8.38 0.19 17.11
C GLN A 97 9.07 1.40 16.47
N ARG A 98 9.43 2.37 17.29
CA ARG A 98 10.14 3.57 16.84
C ARG A 98 11.51 3.27 16.22
N ALA A 99 12.26 2.31 16.80
CA ALA A 99 13.56 1.92 16.27
C ALA A 99 13.44 1.28 14.87
N LEU A 100 12.42 0.44 14.64
CA LEU A 100 12.14 -0.14 13.34
C LEU A 100 11.72 0.91 12.30
N ILE A 101 10.87 1.87 12.69
CA ILE A 101 10.50 3.00 11.81
C ILE A 101 11.76 3.73 11.33
N ASN A 102 12.62 4.14 12.27
CA ASN A 102 13.85 4.85 11.92
C ASN A 102 14.78 3.99 11.04
N TYR A 103 14.92 2.71 11.38
CA TYR A 103 15.76 1.79 10.60
C TYR A 103 15.27 1.66 9.14
N PHE A 104 13.98 1.52 8.92
CA PHE A 104 13.42 1.41 7.57
C PHE A 104 13.56 2.72 6.79
N LEU A 105 13.29 3.88 7.40
CA LEU A 105 13.51 5.18 6.78
C LEU A 105 14.98 5.42 6.43
N ASP A 106 15.90 5.10 7.33
CA ASP A 106 17.34 5.21 7.08
C ASP A 106 17.81 4.30 5.93
N LYS A 107 17.23 3.09 5.83
CA LYS A 107 17.51 2.18 4.72
C LYS A 107 17.03 2.74 3.38
N ASN A 108 15.82 3.27 3.35
CA ASN A 108 15.24 3.84 2.16
C ASN A 108 16.00 5.09 1.70
N THR A 109 16.33 5.99 2.62
CA THR A 109 17.09 7.22 2.29
C THR A 109 18.50 6.92 1.80
N LYS A 110 19.18 5.92 2.38
CA LYS A 110 20.48 5.41 1.88
C LYS A 110 20.37 4.79 0.48
N ALA A 111 19.22 4.22 0.14
CA ALA A 111 18.94 3.69 -1.20
C ALA A 111 18.50 4.77 -2.20
N GLY A 112 18.50 6.06 -1.80
CA GLY A 112 18.20 7.20 -2.67
C GLY A 112 16.74 7.65 -2.67
N TYR A 113 15.89 7.11 -1.79
CA TYR A 113 14.52 7.61 -1.63
C TYR A 113 14.54 8.93 -0.83
N LYS A 114 13.82 9.93 -1.34
CA LYS A 114 13.60 11.19 -0.62
C LYS A 114 12.56 10.98 0.47
N GLU A 115 12.93 11.20 1.72
CA GLU A 115 11.99 11.16 2.84
C GLU A 115 11.03 12.33 2.78
N VAL A 116 9.74 12.04 3.00
CA VAL A 116 8.66 13.02 3.07
C VAL A 116 7.73 12.72 4.22
N GLN A 117 7.22 13.76 4.85
CA GLN A 117 6.17 13.68 5.86
C GLN A 117 4.89 14.28 5.28
N VAL A 118 3.82 13.48 5.26
CA VAL A 118 2.59 13.79 4.56
C VAL A 118 1.40 13.85 5.51
N PRO A 119 0.30 14.54 5.13
CA PRO A 119 -0.94 14.52 5.90
C PRO A 119 -1.54 13.11 6.03
N HIS A 120 -2.17 12.84 7.17
CA HIS A 120 -2.87 11.57 7.43
C HIS A 120 -4.36 11.63 7.07
N LEU A 121 -4.88 12.82 6.79
CA LEU A 121 -6.21 13.06 6.24
C LEU A 121 -6.06 13.54 4.81
N VAL A 122 -6.89 12.99 3.91
CA VAL A 122 -6.88 13.32 2.49
C VAL A 122 -8.31 13.61 2.01
N ASN A 123 -8.45 14.42 0.98
CA ASN A 123 -9.73 14.68 0.32
C ASN A 123 -10.12 13.53 -0.63
N GLU A 124 -11.39 13.50 -1.03
CA GLU A 124 -11.94 12.50 -1.96
C GLU A 124 -11.11 12.37 -3.24
N ALA A 125 -10.72 13.51 -3.83
CA ALA A 125 -9.93 13.52 -5.07
C ALA A 125 -8.58 12.78 -4.93
N SER A 126 -7.98 12.78 -3.74
CA SER A 126 -6.75 12.02 -3.47
C SER A 126 -7.01 10.52 -3.37
N GLY A 127 -8.12 10.12 -2.77
CA GLY A 127 -8.54 8.71 -2.72
C GLY A 127 -8.87 8.15 -4.10
N ILE A 128 -9.58 8.92 -4.93
CA ILE A 128 -9.90 8.56 -6.32
C ILE A 128 -8.62 8.42 -7.15
N ALA A 129 -7.67 9.33 -6.98
CA ALA A 129 -6.46 9.37 -7.79
C ALA A 129 -5.58 8.13 -7.64
N THR A 130 -5.53 7.53 -6.46
CA THR A 130 -4.80 6.28 -6.22
C THR A 130 -5.69 5.02 -6.26
N GLY A 131 -7.01 5.20 -6.48
CA GLY A 131 -7.97 4.10 -6.63
C GLY A 131 -8.48 3.49 -5.32
N GLN A 132 -8.30 4.18 -4.19
CA GLN A 132 -8.91 3.80 -2.90
C GLN A 132 -10.40 4.15 -2.86
N LEU A 133 -10.80 5.15 -3.63
CA LEU A 133 -12.19 5.52 -3.84
C LEU A 133 -12.58 5.29 -5.33
N PRO A 134 -13.84 4.93 -5.60
CA PRO A 134 -14.90 4.61 -4.65
C PRO A 134 -14.58 3.37 -3.82
N ASP A 135 -14.84 3.45 -2.50
CA ASP A 135 -14.53 2.39 -1.53
C ASP A 135 -15.58 1.26 -1.61
N LYS A 136 -15.31 0.28 -2.46
CA LYS A 136 -16.21 -0.86 -2.70
C LYS A 136 -16.23 -1.85 -1.53
N GLU A 137 -15.16 -1.88 -0.74
CA GLU A 137 -14.98 -2.84 0.36
C GLU A 137 -15.27 -2.23 1.74
N GLY A 138 -15.57 -0.94 1.81
CA GLY A 138 -15.85 -0.24 3.05
C GLY A 138 -14.62 -0.13 3.98
N GLN A 139 -13.43 0.00 3.42
CA GLN A 139 -12.16 0.01 4.17
C GLN A 139 -11.76 1.39 4.70
N MET A 140 -12.26 2.47 4.09
CA MET A 140 -11.86 3.83 4.43
C MET A 140 -12.62 4.36 5.65
N TYR A 141 -11.91 4.95 6.59
CA TYR A 141 -12.51 5.80 7.63
C TYR A 141 -12.81 7.18 7.03
N HIS A 142 -14.05 7.64 7.14
CA HIS A 142 -14.52 8.91 6.63
C HIS A 142 -14.91 9.86 7.78
N CYS A 143 -14.33 11.05 7.79
CA CYS A 143 -14.71 12.17 8.66
C CYS A 143 -15.80 12.98 7.96
N ALA A 144 -17.06 12.66 8.23
CA ALA A 144 -18.20 13.14 7.45
C ALA A 144 -18.41 14.68 7.52
N GLU A 145 -18.08 15.32 8.63
CA GLU A 145 -18.26 16.77 8.80
C GLU A 145 -17.30 17.59 7.92
N ASP A 146 -16.07 17.09 7.76
CA ASP A 146 -15.01 17.78 6.99
C ASP A 146 -14.84 17.22 5.58
N ASP A 147 -15.54 16.14 5.25
CA ASP A 147 -15.40 15.37 3.99
C ASP A 147 -13.95 14.97 3.73
N LEU A 148 -13.28 14.44 4.76
CA LEU A 148 -11.92 13.94 4.71
C LEU A 148 -11.86 12.46 5.06
N TYR A 149 -10.83 11.79 4.56
CA TYR A 149 -10.60 10.36 4.75
C TYR A 149 -9.28 10.13 5.46
N LEU A 150 -9.28 9.25 6.48
CA LEU A 150 -8.04 8.74 7.07
C LEU A 150 -7.34 7.82 6.07
N ILE A 151 -6.04 8.01 5.90
CA ILE A 151 -5.26 7.25 4.91
C ILE A 151 -5.12 5.77 5.28
N PRO A 152 -5.36 4.82 4.35
CA PRO A 152 -5.10 3.40 4.58
C PRO A 152 -3.64 3.02 4.32
N THR A 153 -2.87 3.93 3.72
CA THR A 153 -1.46 3.80 3.33
C THR A 153 -0.87 5.17 3.00
N ALA A 154 0.41 5.36 3.25
CA ALA A 154 1.14 6.57 2.84
C ALA A 154 1.22 6.74 1.31
N GLU A 155 1.01 5.67 0.54
CA GLU A 155 0.89 5.73 -0.92
C GLU A 155 -0.06 6.85 -1.37
N VAL A 156 -1.22 6.96 -0.73
CA VAL A 156 -2.25 7.93 -1.13
C VAL A 156 -1.71 9.37 -1.11
N PRO A 157 -1.27 9.92 0.02
CA PRO A 157 -0.76 11.30 0.03
C PRO A 157 0.56 11.46 -0.71
N ILE A 158 1.50 10.50 -0.67
CA ILE A 158 2.79 10.62 -1.34
C ILE A 158 2.60 10.69 -2.87
N THR A 159 1.80 9.79 -3.44
CA THR A 159 1.54 9.78 -4.89
C THR A 159 0.79 11.04 -5.32
N ASN A 160 -0.13 11.54 -4.49
CA ASN A 160 -0.88 12.77 -4.75
C ASN A 160 -0.06 14.07 -4.70
N MET A 161 1.16 14.04 -4.16
CA MET A 161 2.08 15.18 -4.29
C MET A 161 2.35 15.56 -5.75
N PHE A 162 2.17 14.62 -6.66
CA PHE A 162 2.41 14.78 -8.11
C PHE A 162 1.11 14.92 -8.92
N ARG A 163 -0.04 15.03 -8.27
CA ARG A 163 -1.33 15.20 -8.96
C ARG A 163 -1.37 16.49 -9.78
N GLY A 164 -1.75 16.36 -11.06
CA GLY A 164 -1.83 17.47 -12.00
C GLY A 164 -0.50 17.94 -12.57
N ASN A 165 0.62 17.31 -12.22
CA ASN A 165 1.92 17.73 -12.69
C ASN A 165 2.18 17.29 -14.13
N LEU A 166 2.87 18.16 -14.86
CA LEU A 166 3.49 17.87 -16.15
C LEU A 166 5.02 17.86 -15.93
N LEU A 167 5.58 16.67 -15.84
CA LEU A 167 7.01 16.45 -15.64
C LEU A 167 7.79 16.59 -16.96
N GLN A 168 9.11 16.64 -16.88
CA GLN A 168 10.01 16.43 -18.01
C GLN A 168 10.58 14.99 -17.95
N GLU A 169 11.00 14.45 -19.09
CA GLU A 169 11.62 13.12 -19.11
C GLU A 169 12.88 13.03 -18.22
N ALA A 170 13.59 14.15 -18.05
CA ALA A 170 14.77 14.24 -17.20
C ALA A 170 14.46 14.21 -15.68
N ASP A 171 13.21 14.39 -15.27
CA ASP A 171 12.82 14.35 -13.85
C ASP A 171 12.76 12.92 -13.30
N PHE A 172 12.75 11.89 -14.17
CA PHE A 172 12.71 10.49 -13.77
C PHE A 172 14.08 9.95 -13.37
N PRO A 173 14.14 9.01 -12.40
CA PRO A 173 13.04 8.58 -11.54
C PRO A 173 12.78 9.55 -10.39
N ILE A 174 11.53 9.66 -9.94
CA ILE A 174 11.18 10.29 -8.67
C ILE A 174 10.93 9.19 -7.64
N THR A 175 11.64 9.25 -6.52
CA THR A 175 11.61 8.23 -5.48
C THR A 175 11.34 8.88 -4.13
N CYS A 176 10.26 8.46 -3.45
CA CYS A 176 9.87 8.98 -2.15
C CYS A 176 9.68 7.86 -1.13
N THR A 177 9.96 8.14 0.13
CA THR A 177 9.63 7.29 1.27
C THR A 177 8.97 8.11 2.36
N GLY A 178 8.05 7.49 3.10
CA GLY A 178 7.42 8.14 4.23
C GLY A 178 6.88 7.14 5.23
N TYR A 179 6.93 7.51 6.50
CA TYR A 179 6.27 6.80 7.58
C TYR A 179 4.91 7.43 7.87
N THR A 180 3.88 6.60 8.01
CA THR A 180 2.58 7.02 8.52
C THR A 180 1.92 5.94 9.34
N PRO A 181 1.06 6.28 10.32
CA PRO A 181 -0.02 5.41 10.72
C PRO A 181 -0.94 5.19 9.51
N CYS A 182 -1.49 3.99 9.42
CA CYS A 182 -2.45 3.59 8.38
C CYS A 182 -3.74 3.15 9.05
N PHE A 183 -4.88 3.51 8.47
CA PHE A 183 -6.19 3.28 9.06
C PHE A 183 -7.06 2.47 8.09
N ARG A 184 -7.52 1.28 8.53
CA ARG A 184 -8.39 0.41 7.76
C ARG A 184 -9.54 -0.07 8.62
N ARG A 185 -10.76 -0.02 8.09
CA ARG A 185 -11.94 -0.49 8.83
C ARG A 185 -11.96 -2.01 8.99
N GLU A 186 -11.18 -2.74 8.19
CA GLU A 186 -11.13 -4.21 8.20
C GLU A 186 -12.52 -4.85 8.18
N ALA A 187 -13.43 -4.23 7.40
CA ALA A 187 -14.83 -4.63 7.32
C ALA A 187 -14.95 -6.11 6.93
N GLY A 188 -15.73 -6.86 7.69
CA GLY A 188 -15.93 -8.30 7.47
C GLY A 188 -14.82 -9.21 8.01
N SER A 189 -13.76 -8.67 8.61
CA SER A 189 -12.66 -9.48 9.18
C SER A 189 -12.95 -9.83 10.64
N TYR A 190 -13.13 -11.11 10.94
CA TYR A 190 -13.36 -11.62 12.30
C TYR A 190 -12.86 -13.06 12.45
N GLY A 191 -12.64 -13.50 13.71
CA GLY A 191 -12.21 -14.86 14.01
C GLY A 191 -10.75 -14.97 14.47
N ALA A 192 -10.28 -16.20 14.64
CA ALA A 192 -8.96 -16.49 15.24
C ALA A 192 -7.78 -15.94 14.40
N HIS A 193 -7.95 -15.83 13.08
CA HIS A 193 -6.90 -15.34 12.17
C HIS A 193 -6.63 -13.85 12.28
N VAL A 194 -7.51 -13.05 12.88
CA VAL A 194 -7.31 -11.62 13.10
C VAL A 194 -6.71 -11.28 14.47
N ARG A 195 -6.45 -12.29 15.31
CA ARG A 195 -6.00 -12.09 16.68
C ARG A 195 -4.63 -11.40 16.78
N GLY A 196 -4.49 -10.53 17.78
CA GLY A 196 -3.22 -9.84 18.08
C GLY A 196 -2.86 -8.81 17.03
N LEU A 197 -1.65 -8.91 16.47
CA LEU A 197 -1.14 -8.00 15.44
C LEU A 197 -1.45 -8.45 14.01
N ASN A 198 -2.19 -9.53 13.81
CA ASN A 198 -2.42 -10.08 12.48
C ASN A 198 -3.26 -9.17 11.58
N ARG A 199 -4.28 -8.51 12.16
CA ARG A 199 -5.11 -7.49 11.49
C ARG A 199 -5.46 -6.38 12.45
N LEU A 200 -5.22 -5.16 12.04
CA LEU A 200 -5.39 -3.96 12.87
C LEU A 200 -6.14 -2.88 12.10
N HIS A 201 -6.97 -2.14 12.83
CA HIS A 201 -7.65 -0.94 12.32
C HIS A 201 -6.69 0.24 12.21
N GLN A 202 -5.66 0.27 13.06
CA GLN A 202 -4.57 1.24 13.01
C GLN A 202 -3.23 0.51 13.13
N PHE A 203 -2.31 0.79 12.21
CA PHE A 203 -0.96 0.21 12.23
C PHE A 203 0.03 1.15 11.55
N ASP A 204 1.31 0.96 11.88
CA ASP A 204 2.40 1.75 11.32
C ASP A 204 3.03 1.08 10.11
N LYS A 205 3.33 1.88 9.08
CA LYS A 205 3.95 1.41 7.84
C LYS A 205 4.92 2.45 7.29
N VAL A 206 6.08 1.99 6.85
CA VAL A 206 6.99 2.78 6.02
C VAL A 206 6.75 2.41 4.57
N GLU A 207 6.49 3.41 3.74
CA GLU A 207 6.14 3.25 2.33
C GLU A 207 7.26 3.77 1.45
N ILE A 208 7.44 3.13 0.31
CA ILE A 208 8.26 3.61 -0.81
C ILE A 208 7.38 3.79 -2.05
N VAL A 209 7.51 4.94 -2.70
CA VAL A 209 6.73 5.30 -3.90
C VAL A 209 7.70 5.74 -4.98
N ARG A 210 7.42 5.32 -6.22
CA ARG A 210 8.18 5.76 -7.39
C ARG A 210 7.23 6.30 -8.45
N ILE A 211 7.65 7.40 -9.07
CA ILE A 211 7.11 7.87 -10.35
C ILE A 211 8.20 7.59 -11.39
N GLU A 212 7.86 6.82 -12.40
CA GLU A 212 8.84 6.23 -13.29
C GLU A 212 8.48 6.44 -14.76
N HIS A 213 9.51 6.51 -15.60
CA HIS A 213 9.31 6.46 -17.03
C HIS A 213 8.75 5.07 -17.43
N PRO A 214 7.71 4.98 -18.27
CA PRO A 214 7.06 3.70 -18.63
C PRO A 214 8.03 2.60 -19.06
N LYS A 215 9.06 2.94 -19.82
CA LYS A 215 10.08 1.98 -20.33
C LYS A 215 10.91 1.31 -19.22
N ASN A 216 11.00 1.95 -18.03
CA ASN A 216 11.86 1.47 -16.94
C ASN A 216 11.06 0.92 -15.76
N SER A 217 9.74 1.03 -15.77
CA SER A 217 8.92 0.77 -14.58
C SER A 217 9.01 -0.67 -14.06
N TYR A 218 9.19 -1.66 -14.91
CA TYR A 218 9.36 -3.05 -14.48
C TYR A 218 10.76 -3.31 -13.91
N ASN A 219 11.81 -2.74 -14.49
CA ASN A 219 13.15 -2.76 -13.88
C ASN A 219 13.15 -2.05 -12.53
N ALA A 220 12.37 -0.98 -12.42
CA ALA A 220 12.19 -0.26 -11.16
C ALA A 220 11.47 -1.11 -10.11
N LEU A 221 10.45 -1.87 -10.50
CA LEU A 221 9.76 -2.84 -9.63
C LEU A 221 10.73 -3.92 -9.13
N ASP A 222 11.54 -4.50 -10.01
CA ASP A 222 12.56 -5.49 -9.65
C ASP A 222 13.57 -4.89 -8.65
N GLY A 223 13.96 -3.63 -8.84
CA GLY A 223 14.80 -2.91 -7.89
C GLY A 223 14.14 -2.69 -6.52
N MET A 224 12.84 -2.40 -6.48
CA MET A 224 12.09 -2.32 -5.23
C MET A 224 12.00 -3.67 -4.52
N VAL A 225 11.74 -4.74 -5.27
CA VAL A 225 11.73 -6.11 -4.74
C VAL A 225 13.10 -6.48 -4.16
N ALA A 226 14.21 -6.16 -4.85
CA ALA A 226 15.56 -6.39 -4.36
C ALA A 226 15.84 -5.62 -3.06
N HIS A 227 15.45 -4.35 -3.00
CA HIS A 227 15.60 -3.52 -1.81
C HIS A 227 14.88 -4.07 -0.58
N ILE A 228 13.62 -4.53 -0.74
CA ILE A 228 12.85 -5.15 0.35
C ILE A 228 13.51 -6.47 0.79
N LYS A 229 13.98 -7.30 -0.15
CA LYS A 229 14.74 -8.51 0.16
C LYS A 229 15.96 -8.23 1.03
N ASP A 230 16.71 -7.18 0.71
CA ASP A 230 17.92 -6.84 1.46
C ASP A 230 17.61 -6.39 2.89
N ILE A 231 16.50 -5.68 3.11
CA ILE A 231 16.01 -5.35 4.46
C ILE A 231 15.70 -6.62 5.25
N LEU A 232 14.99 -7.58 4.64
CA LEU A 232 14.63 -8.83 5.31
C LEU A 232 15.85 -9.71 5.62
N ARG A 233 16.85 -9.74 4.73
CA ARG A 233 18.13 -10.41 4.94
C ARG A 233 18.90 -9.85 6.12
N GLU A 234 18.97 -8.50 6.23
CA GLU A 234 19.64 -7.85 7.35
C GLU A 234 18.95 -8.13 8.68
N LEU A 235 17.61 -8.22 8.67
CA LEU A 235 16.83 -8.64 9.82
C LEU A 235 16.92 -10.15 10.11
N LYS A 236 17.55 -10.93 9.20
CA LYS A 236 17.70 -12.40 9.28
C LYS A 236 16.38 -13.13 9.43
N LEU A 237 15.33 -12.63 8.78
CA LEU A 237 14.00 -13.21 8.82
C LEU A 237 13.85 -14.18 7.64
N PRO A 238 13.30 -15.40 7.86
CA PRO A 238 12.95 -16.31 6.79
C PRO A 238 11.71 -15.80 6.06
N PHE A 239 11.77 -15.66 4.74
CA PHE A 239 10.68 -15.10 3.93
C PHE A 239 10.49 -15.81 2.61
N ARG A 240 9.32 -15.64 2.03
CA ARG A 240 9.02 -16.00 0.65
C ARG A 240 8.43 -14.81 -0.10
N ILE A 241 8.49 -14.87 -1.43
CA ILE A 241 7.90 -13.88 -2.33
C ILE A 241 6.90 -14.58 -3.22
N LEU A 242 5.69 -14.06 -3.25
CA LEU A 242 4.62 -14.49 -4.13
C LEU A 242 4.42 -13.47 -5.24
N ARG A 243 4.25 -13.95 -6.48
CA ARG A 243 3.67 -13.17 -7.56
C ARG A 243 2.17 -13.42 -7.53
N LEU A 244 1.38 -12.38 -7.36
CA LEU A 244 -0.06 -12.51 -7.27
C LEU A 244 -0.67 -12.90 -8.62
N CYS A 245 -1.67 -13.77 -8.58
CA CYS A 245 -2.48 -14.13 -9.74
C CYS A 245 -3.56 -13.07 -10.01
N GLY A 246 -4.23 -13.16 -11.14
CA GLY A 246 -5.25 -12.18 -11.55
C GLY A 246 -6.45 -12.07 -10.61
N GLY A 247 -6.78 -13.12 -9.86
CA GLY A 247 -7.88 -13.10 -8.90
C GLY A 247 -7.53 -12.53 -7.53
N ASP A 248 -6.22 -12.37 -7.24
CA ASP A 248 -5.72 -11.82 -5.97
C ASP A 248 -5.01 -10.47 -6.15
N THR A 249 -4.63 -10.12 -7.37
CA THR A 249 -4.08 -8.81 -7.69
C THR A 249 -5.12 -7.73 -7.42
N GLY A 250 -4.75 -6.70 -6.65
CA GLY A 250 -5.63 -5.61 -6.28
C GLY A 250 -6.17 -4.82 -7.49
N PHE A 251 -7.30 -4.15 -7.30
CA PHE A 251 -8.04 -3.39 -8.33
C PHE A 251 -7.18 -2.44 -9.17
N THR A 252 -6.13 -1.87 -8.59
CA THR A 252 -5.30 -0.82 -9.21
C THR A 252 -4.02 -1.31 -9.84
N ALA A 253 -3.51 -2.49 -9.43
CA ALA A 253 -2.20 -2.97 -9.81
C ALA A 253 -2.23 -3.76 -11.14
N ALA A 254 -1.17 -3.59 -11.95
CA ALA A 254 -0.91 -4.44 -13.11
C ALA A 254 -0.07 -5.67 -12.74
N LEU A 255 0.84 -5.53 -11.78
CA LEU A 255 1.67 -6.62 -11.26
C LEU A 255 2.01 -6.33 -9.79
N THR A 256 1.87 -7.35 -8.94
CA THR A 256 2.16 -7.27 -7.51
C THR A 256 3.01 -8.45 -7.06
N PHE A 257 3.98 -8.16 -6.20
CA PHE A 257 4.77 -9.14 -5.45
C PHE A 257 4.52 -8.93 -3.96
N ASP A 258 4.08 -9.99 -3.27
CA ASP A 258 3.91 -9.99 -1.82
C ASP A 258 5.05 -10.71 -1.14
N PHE A 259 5.47 -10.16 -0.02
CA PHE A 259 6.50 -10.74 0.85
C PHE A 259 5.83 -11.28 2.11
N GLU A 260 6.12 -12.52 2.45
CA GLU A 260 5.56 -13.16 3.62
C GLU A 260 6.65 -13.69 4.53
N LEU A 261 6.43 -13.57 5.85
CA LEU A 261 7.22 -14.21 6.91
C LEU A 261 6.46 -15.41 7.47
N PHE A 262 7.21 -16.46 7.82
CA PHE A 262 6.60 -17.61 8.48
C PHE A 262 6.49 -17.40 9.99
N SER A 263 5.27 -17.41 10.50
CA SER A 263 5.00 -17.40 11.95
C SER A 263 5.00 -18.82 12.49
N THR A 264 6.12 -19.26 13.08
CA THR A 264 6.30 -20.62 13.58
C THR A 264 5.26 -21.00 14.64
N ALA A 265 4.90 -20.09 15.55
CA ALA A 265 3.92 -20.36 16.60
C ALA A 265 2.46 -20.41 16.09
N GLN A 266 2.19 -19.85 14.92
CA GLN A 266 0.88 -19.87 14.27
C GLN A 266 0.81 -20.87 13.11
N ASP A 267 1.96 -21.47 12.74
CA ASP A 267 2.14 -22.40 11.63
C ASP A 267 1.57 -21.86 10.30
N ARG A 268 1.91 -20.59 9.97
CA ARG A 268 1.43 -19.95 8.74
C ARG A 268 2.34 -18.83 8.27
N TRP A 269 2.22 -18.56 6.99
CA TRP A 269 2.79 -17.37 6.34
C TRP A 269 1.94 -16.13 6.61
N LEU A 270 2.59 -14.99 6.80
CA LEU A 270 1.98 -13.69 7.04
C LEU A 270 2.58 -12.67 6.10
N GLU A 271 1.77 -12.05 5.28
CA GLU A 271 2.17 -10.92 4.44
C GLU A 271 2.69 -9.76 5.30
N ILE A 272 3.86 -9.25 4.94
CA ILE A 272 4.53 -8.16 5.64
C ILE A 272 4.80 -6.95 4.74
N SER A 273 4.79 -7.17 3.43
CA SER A 273 5.05 -6.15 2.43
C SER A 273 4.43 -6.56 1.11
N SER A 274 4.08 -5.57 0.33
CA SER A 274 3.67 -5.71 -1.06
C SER A 274 4.42 -4.69 -1.91
N ALA A 275 4.79 -5.05 -3.13
CA ALA A 275 5.38 -4.15 -4.12
C ALA A 275 4.62 -4.25 -5.43
N SER A 276 4.12 -3.12 -5.94
CA SER A 276 3.22 -3.09 -7.09
C SER A 276 3.64 -2.08 -8.14
N ASN A 277 3.39 -2.42 -9.40
CA ASN A 277 3.40 -1.52 -10.54
C ASN A 277 1.96 -1.28 -11.00
N PHE A 278 1.54 -0.04 -11.04
CA PHE A 278 0.20 0.37 -11.47
C PHE A 278 0.16 0.79 -12.93
N GLU A 279 1.31 0.79 -13.60
CA GLU A 279 1.46 1.35 -14.94
C GLU A 279 0.85 2.77 -15.03
N THR A 280 0.01 3.01 -16.02
CA THR A 280 -0.63 4.33 -16.23
C THR A 280 -1.90 4.53 -15.42
N PHE A 281 -2.39 3.51 -14.69
CA PHE A 281 -3.71 3.54 -14.04
C PHE A 281 -3.87 4.71 -13.06
N GLN A 282 -2.94 4.84 -12.12
CA GLN A 282 -2.97 5.95 -11.17
C GLN A 282 -2.57 7.28 -11.86
N ALA A 283 -1.57 7.27 -12.72
CA ALA A 283 -1.14 8.47 -13.43
C ALA A 283 -2.27 9.10 -14.27
N ASN A 284 -3.12 8.28 -14.88
CA ASN A 284 -4.30 8.75 -15.60
C ASN A 284 -5.29 9.46 -14.66
N ARG A 285 -5.60 8.87 -13.51
CA ARG A 285 -6.49 9.44 -12.48
C ARG A 285 -5.90 10.70 -11.83
N LEU A 286 -4.60 10.69 -11.56
CA LEU A 286 -3.82 11.82 -11.06
C LEU A 286 -3.69 12.96 -12.09
N LYS A 287 -3.94 12.71 -13.38
CA LYS A 287 -3.55 13.59 -14.49
C LYS A 287 -2.02 13.87 -14.49
N LEU A 288 -1.22 12.91 -14.05
CA LEU A 288 0.24 12.97 -13.99
C LEU A 288 0.82 12.58 -15.36
N ARG A 289 1.46 13.53 -16.00
CA ARG A 289 2.03 13.40 -17.34
C ARG A 289 3.48 13.87 -17.37
N PHE A 290 4.18 13.48 -18.41
CA PHE A 290 5.49 14.04 -18.72
C PHE A 290 5.60 14.38 -20.21
N LYS A 291 6.51 15.31 -20.52
CA LYS A 291 6.94 15.59 -21.89
C LYS A 291 8.12 14.72 -22.23
N ASN A 292 7.96 13.89 -23.27
CA ASN A 292 9.07 13.11 -23.82
C ASN A 292 10.02 14.01 -24.63
N LYS A 293 11.14 13.44 -25.12
CA LYS A 293 12.14 14.17 -25.91
C LYS A 293 11.60 14.82 -27.19
N GLU A 294 10.48 14.30 -27.70
CA GLU A 294 9.80 14.83 -28.88
C GLU A 294 8.77 15.93 -28.53
N GLY A 295 8.63 16.27 -27.22
CA GLY A 295 7.68 17.24 -26.73
C GLY A 295 6.24 16.73 -26.61
N LYS A 296 5.98 15.43 -26.86
CA LYS A 296 4.68 14.82 -26.69
C LYS A 296 4.39 14.56 -25.21
N SER A 297 3.10 14.74 -24.83
CA SER A 297 2.64 14.47 -23.48
C SER A 297 2.23 12.99 -23.36
N GLU A 298 2.85 12.27 -22.42
CA GLU A 298 2.60 10.87 -22.10
C GLU A 298 2.26 10.70 -20.61
N LEU A 299 1.60 9.59 -20.26
CA LEU A 299 1.35 9.23 -18.85
C LEU A 299 2.60 8.61 -18.25
N ALA A 300 2.95 8.99 -17.03
CA ALA A 300 3.98 8.31 -16.24
C ALA A 300 3.48 6.96 -15.72
N HIS A 301 4.37 6.11 -15.23
CA HIS A 301 4.02 4.95 -14.42
C HIS A 301 4.22 5.25 -12.94
N THR A 302 3.35 4.69 -12.08
CA THR A 302 3.48 4.78 -10.64
C THR A 302 3.71 3.40 -10.05
N LEU A 303 4.54 3.34 -9.02
CA LEU A 303 4.83 2.13 -8.27
C LEU A 303 4.81 2.45 -6.78
N ASN A 304 4.39 1.47 -5.98
CA ASN A 304 4.56 1.53 -4.53
C ASN A 304 5.11 0.23 -3.96
N GLY A 305 5.55 0.29 -2.72
CA GLY A 305 5.85 -0.88 -1.90
C GLY A 305 5.95 -0.48 -0.44
N SER A 306 5.69 -1.42 0.45
CA SER A 306 5.93 -1.19 1.88
C SER A 306 7.31 -1.67 2.29
N SER A 307 7.99 -0.87 3.08
CA SER A 307 9.36 -1.11 3.54
C SER A 307 9.48 -0.96 5.08
N LEU A 308 8.76 -1.65 5.93
CA LEU A 308 7.74 -2.69 5.86
C LEU A 308 6.47 -2.29 6.64
N ALA A 309 5.44 -3.17 6.70
CA ALA A 309 4.34 -3.04 7.65
C ALA A 309 4.78 -3.59 9.02
N LEU A 310 4.88 -2.71 10.03
CA LEU A 310 5.53 -3.02 11.30
C LEU A 310 4.88 -4.13 12.15
N PRO A 311 3.55 -4.24 12.24
CA PRO A 311 2.92 -5.17 13.19
C PRO A 311 3.31 -6.63 13.00
N ARG A 312 3.49 -7.06 11.75
CA ARG A 312 3.80 -8.46 11.44
C ARG A 312 5.31 -8.75 11.39
N VAL A 313 6.15 -7.71 11.45
CA VAL A 313 7.61 -7.82 11.51
C VAL A 313 8.11 -7.79 12.95
N LEU A 314 7.39 -7.12 13.84
CA LEU A 314 7.69 -6.97 15.26
C LEU A 314 7.41 -8.27 16.05
#